data_7dc98ff30f0ab46374b4d4ecc1ddd65a
#
_entry.id   7dc98ff30f0ab46374b4d4ecc1ddd65a
#
_cell.length_a   1.000
_cell.length_b   1.000
_cell.length_c   1.000
_cell.angle_alpha   90.00
_cell.angle_beta   90.00
_cell.angle_gamma   90.00
#
_symmetry.space_group_name_H-M   'P 1'
#
loop_
_entity.id
_entity.type
_entity.pdbx_description
1 polymer ?
#
loop_
_entity_poly.entity_id
_entity_poly.type
_entity_poly.pdbx_seq_one_letter_code
_entity_poly.pdbx_strand_id
1 'polypeptide(L)'
;MRPVKLIMSAFGSYAGKTEIDFTEIPNGLFLITGDTGAGKTTVFDAITYALYDRTSGGTRDGNMMRSQYAGEETSTYVEYTFLYQKKEYKIRRNPEYLRLGKRRYADGSPRYVKETPKVELTLPDGSIFKGKKRE
;
A
#
# COMPACT_ATOMS: atom_id res chain seq x y z
N MET A 1 -8.11 -17.18 -3.67
CA MET A 1 -8.21 -15.76 -3.29
C MET A 1 -8.68 -14.93 -4.47
N ARG A 2 -9.67 -14.10 -4.24
CA ARG A 2 -10.24 -13.24 -5.29
C ARG A 2 -10.06 -11.78 -4.89
N PRO A 3 -9.41 -10.93 -5.73
CA PRO A 3 -9.28 -9.51 -5.41
C PRO A 3 -10.62 -8.80 -5.43
N VAL A 4 -10.83 -7.90 -4.48
CA VAL A 4 -12.01 -7.05 -4.40
C VAL A 4 -11.64 -5.60 -4.66
N LYS A 5 -10.69 -5.07 -3.91
CA LYS A 5 -10.29 -3.67 -4.01
C LYS A 5 -8.82 -3.50 -3.62
N LEU A 6 -8.14 -2.59 -4.31
CA LEU A 6 -6.77 -2.20 -3.97
C LEU A 6 -6.71 -0.69 -3.87
N ILE A 7 -6.18 -0.19 -2.76
CA ILE A 7 -5.90 1.24 -2.58
C ILE A 7 -4.41 1.40 -2.38
N MET A 8 -3.80 2.29 -3.16
CA MET A 8 -2.39 2.65 -3.06
C MET A 8 -2.30 4.15 -2.82
N SER A 9 -1.53 4.56 -1.82
CA SER A 9 -1.29 5.97 -1.56
C SER A 9 0.20 6.24 -1.54
N ALA A 10 0.65 7.16 -2.39
CA ALA A 10 2.05 7.54 -2.52
C ALA A 10 2.97 6.32 -2.64
N PHE A 11 2.56 5.35 -3.45
CA PHE A 11 3.23 4.06 -3.58
C PHE A 11 3.72 3.86 -5.02
N GLY A 12 4.99 3.51 -5.18
CA GLY A 12 5.60 3.25 -6.48
C GLY A 12 5.54 4.46 -7.40
N SER A 13 4.90 4.31 -8.55
CA SER A 13 4.72 5.39 -9.52
C SER A 13 3.48 6.25 -9.27
N TYR A 14 2.68 5.92 -8.27
CA TYR A 14 1.46 6.68 -7.95
C TYR A 14 1.74 7.68 -6.83
N ALA A 15 1.70 8.97 -7.17
CA ALA A 15 2.02 10.04 -6.22
C ALA A 15 0.92 10.29 -5.18
N GLY A 16 -0.32 10.08 -5.55
CA GLY A 16 -1.48 10.28 -4.68
C GLY A 16 -2.18 8.98 -4.35
N LYS A 17 -3.46 9.09 -3.98
CA LYS A 17 -4.30 7.94 -3.68
C LYS A 17 -4.92 7.40 -4.96
N THR A 18 -4.74 6.11 -5.20
CA THR A 18 -5.32 5.41 -6.35
C THR A 18 -6.11 4.22 -5.84
N GLU A 19 -7.34 4.06 -6.33
CA GLU A 19 -8.22 2.96 -5.95
C GLU A 19 -8.56 2.15 -7.18
N ILE A 20 -8.42 0.83 -7.08
CA ILE A 20 -8.79 -0.12 -8.14
C ILE A 20 -9.86 -1.03 -7.58
N ASP A 21 -11.02 -1.05 -8.24
CA ASP A 21 -12.15 -1.90 -7.87
C ASP A 21 -12.21 -3.09 -8.83
N PHE A 22 -11.95 -4.29 -8.29
CA PHE A 22 -11.95 -5.51 -9.08
C PHE A 22 -13.31 -6.17 -9.16
N THR A 23 -14.32 -5.64 -8.48
CA THR A 23 -15.66 -6.24 -8.47
C THR A 23 -16.38 -6.13 -9.82
N GLU A 24 -15.97 -5.18 -10.65
CA GLU A 24 -16.52 -5.00 -11.99
C GLU A 24 -15.95 -5.99 -13.01
N ILE A 25 -14.98 -6.79 -12.61
CA ILE A 25 -14.31 -7.74 -13.51
C ILE A 25 -14.95 -9.11 -13.33
N PRO A 26 -15.64 -9.63 -14.36
CA PRO A 26 -16.27 -10.93 -14.24
C PRO A 26 -15.25 -12.07 -14.16
N ASN A 27 -15.62 -13.14 -13.47
CA ASN A 27 -14.84 -14.39 -13.35
C ASN A 27 -13.50 -14.26 -12.61
N GLY A 28 -13.22 -13.11 -12.00
CA GLY A 28 -11.97 -12.94 -11.25
C GLY A 28 -10.69 -12.97 -12.09
N LEU A 29 -10.83 -12.99 -13.41
CA LEU A 29 -9.68 -12.97 -14.33
C LEU A 29 -9.55 -11.58 -14.93
N PHE A 30 -8.35 -10.99 -14.85
CA PHE A 30 -8.11 -9.67 -15.42
C PHE A 30 -6.70 -9.59 -16.01
N LEU A 31 -6.56 -8.67 -16.95
CA LEU A 31 -5.29 -8.38 -17.61
C LEU A 31 -4.94 -6.92 -17.38
N ILE A 32 -3.76 -6.66 -16.86
CA ILE A 32 -3.24 -5.30 -16.71
C ILE A 32 -2.34 -5.01 -17.88
N THR A 33 -2.75 -4.05 -18.72
CA THR A 33 -2.01 -3.67 -19.93
C THR A 33 -1.58 -2.21 -19.85
N GLY A 34 -0.56 -1.87 -20.59
CA GLY A 34 -0.04 -0.51 -20.67
C GLY A 34 1.43 -0.51 -21.05
N ASP A 35 1.94 0.67 -21.33
CA ASP A 35 3.35 0.83 -21.65
C ASP A 35 4.21 0.62 -20.41
N THR A 36 5.48 0.28 -20.63
CA THR A 36 6.46 0.18 -19.54
C THR A 36 6.52 1.52 -18.81
N GLY A 37 6.40 1.48 -17.49
CA GLY A 37 6.37 2.69 -16.67
C GLY A 37 4.99 3.25 -16.41
N ALA A 38 3.92 2.65 -16.97
CA ALA A 38 2.56 3.12 -16.73
C ALA A 38 1.97 2.66 -15.39
N GLY A 39 2.77 2.04 -14.53
CA GLY A 39 2.34 1.66 -13.18
C GLY A 39 1.79 0.24 -13.04
N LYS A 40 1.77 -0.57 -14.12
CA LYS A 40 1.24 -1.92 -14.06
C LYS A 40 2.02 -2.85 -13.13
N THR A 41 3.33 -2.73 -13.10
CA THR A 41 4.18 -3.50 -12.17
C THR A 41 3.92 -3.06 -10.73
N THR A 42 3.66 -1.78 -10.52
CA THR A 42 3.36 -1.23 -9.19
C THR A 42 2.09 -1.87 -8.61
N VAL A 43 1.07 -2.16 -9.43
CA VAL A 43 -0.15 -2.82 -8.95
C VAL A 43 0.17 -4.20 -8.38
N PHE A 44 0.95 -5.01 -9.09
CA PHE A 44 1.38 -6.32 -8.60
C PHE A 44 2.25 -6.21 -7.36
N ASP A 45 3.16 -5.25 -7.35
CA ASP A 45 4.03 -4.99 -6.20
C ASP A 45 3.21 -4.61 -4.97
N ALA A 46 2.16 -3.80 -5.15
CA ALA A 46 1.29 -3.40 -4.06
C ALA A 46 0.58 -4.60 -3.43
N ILE A 47 0.04 -5.49 -4.25
CA ILE A 47 -0.65 -6.69 -3.76
C ILE A 47 0.33 -7.60 -3.02
N THR A 48 1.49 -7.86 -3.61
CA THR A 48 2.51 -8.72 -3.01
C THR A 48 3.04 -8.12 -1.71
N TYR A 49 3.25 -6.81 -1.70
CA TYR A 49 3.70 -6.09 -0.52
C TYR A 49 2.66 -6.17 0.60
N ALA A 50 1.38 -5.94 0.28
CA ALA A 50 0.31 -5.99 1.29
C ALA A 50 0.22 -7.36 1.95
N LEU A 51 0.32 -8.43 1.16
CA LEU A 51 0.17 -9.79 1.66
C LEU A 51 1.43 -10.33 2.35
N TYR A 52 2.60 -10.03 1.81
CA TYR A 52 3.84 -10.73 2.19
C TYR A 52 4.97 -9.80 2.65
N ASP A 53 4.75 -8.50 2.66
CA ASP A 53 5.80 -7.49 2.96
C ASP A 53 6.99 -7.58 1.99
N ARG A 54 6.71 -7.95 0.74
CA ARG A 54 7.70 -8.05 -0.33
C ARG A 54 7.11 -7.54 -1.63
N THR A 55 7.98 -7.11 -2.55
CA THR A 55 7.55 -6.78 -3.91
C THR A 55 7.62 -8.01 -4.80
N SER A 56 6.92 -7.96 -5.95
CA SER A 56 6.87 -9.08 -6.88
C SER A 56 8.24 -9.45 -7.45
N GLY A 57 9.13 -8.47 -7.60
CA GLY A 57 10.49 -8.72 -8.10
C GLY A 57 11.47 -9.17 -7.03
N GLY A 58 11.11 -9.08 -5.75
CA GLY A 58 11.99 -9.46 -4.64
C GLY A 58 13.21 -8.56 -4.45
N THR A 59 13.35 -7.52 -5.28
CA THR A 59 14.54 -6.66 -5.30
C THR A 59 14.36 -5.34 -4.56
N ARG A 60 13.13 -4.99 -4.20
CA ARG A 60 12.82 -3.76 -3.45
C ARG A 60 12.29 -4.12 -2.07
N ASP A 61 12.73 -3.40 -1.05
CA ASP A 61 12.08 -3.49 0.25
C ASP A 61 10.95 -2.47 0.35
N GLY A 62 10.15 -2.57 1.43
CA GLY A 62 8.99 -1.69 1.61
C GLY A 62 9.36 -0.23 1.69
N ASN A 63 10.55 0.09 2.23
CA ASN A 63 10.99 1.47 2.41
C ASN A 63 11.26 2.18 1.08
N MET A 64 11.57 1.43 0.04
CA MET A 64 11.84 1.96 -1.29
C MET A 64 10.58 2.15 -2.11
N MET A 65 9.43 1.74 -1.60
CA MET A 65 8.18 1.78 -2.35
C MET A 65 7.45 3.11 -2.28
N ARG A 66 7.84 4.01 -1.37
CA ARG A 66 7.23 5.34 -1.34
C ARG A 66 7.53 6.07 -2.64
N SER A 67 6.49 6.65 -3.22
CA SER A 67 6.63 7.40 -4.47
C SER A 67 7.53 8.62 -4.31
N GLN A 68 8.52 8.74 -5.17
CA GLN A 68 9.36 9.93 -5.20
C GLN A 68 8.62 11.16 -5.72
N TYR A 69 7.45 10.98 -6.30
CA TYR A 69 6.60 12.05 -6.79
C TYR A 69 5.57 12.51 -5.77
N ALA A 70 5.51 11.87 -4.59
CA ALA A 70 4.52 12.17 -3.58
C ALA A 70 4.81 13.50 -2.89
N GLY A 71 3.75 14.24 -2.53
CA GLY A 71 3.86 15.40 -1.68
C GLY A 71 4.28 15.02 -0.27
N GLU A 72 4.90 15.94 0.44
CA GLU A 72 5.42 15.69 1.80
C GLU A 72 4.32 15.29 2.79
N GLU A 73 3.09 15.73 2.56
CA GLU A 73 1.96 15.46 3.45
C GLU A 73 1.20 14.18 3.10
N THR A 74 1.52 13.55 1.98
CA THR A 74 0.82 12.37 1.51
C THR A 74 1.36 11.12 2.21
N SER A 75 0.46 10.39 2.88
CA SER A 75 0.82 9.14 3.55
C SER A 75 1.09 8.03 2.54
N THR A 76 2.04 7.16 2.84
CA THR A 76 2.34 5.99 2.02
C THR A 76 1.75 4.75 2.68
N TYR A 77 0.82 4.09 1.98
CA TYR A 77 0.25 2.83 2.43
C TYR A 77 -0.37 2.07 1.27
N VAL A 78 -0.61 0.79 1.50
CA VAL A 78 -1.38 -0.07 0.59
C VAL A 78 -2.49 -0.73 1.40
N GLU A 79 -3.69 -0.75 0.86
CA GLU A 79 -4.84 -1.42 1.46
C GLU A 79 -5.43 -2.36 0.41
N TYR A 80 -5.48 -3.66 0.74
CA TYR A 80 -5.93 -4.68 -0.18
C TYR A 80 -7.07 -5.47 0.44
N THR A 81 -8.21 -5.49 -0.25
CA THR A 81 -9.40 -6.24 0.15
C THR A 81 -9.57 -7.43 -0.79
N PHE A 82 -9.77 -8.61 -0.23
CA PHE A 82 -9.89 -9.83 -1.01
C PHE A 82 -10.85 -10.81 -0.36
N LEU A 83 -11.35 -11.74 -1.17
CA LEU A 83 -12.16 -12.86 -0.70
C LEU A 83 -11.30 -14.12 -0.62
N TYR A 84 -11.41 -14.82 0.48
CA TYR A 84 -10.78 -16.12 0.68
C TYR A 84 -11.80 -17.07 1.30
N GLN A 85 -12.08 -18.16 0.62
CA GLN A 85 -13.12 -19.11 1.03
C GLN A 85 -14.48 -18.40 1.28
N LYS A 86 -14.85 -17.51 0.37
CA LYS A 86 -16.10 -16.72 0.38
C LYS A 86 -16.21 -15.72 1.54
N LYS A 87 -15.11 -15.45 2.24
CA LYS A 87 -15.06 -14.49 3.33
C LYS A 87 -14.15 -13.32 2.94
N GLU A 88 -14.53 -12.12 3.36
CA GLU A 88 -13.81 -10.91 3.02
C GLU A 88 -12.77 -10.56 4.08
N TYR A 89 -11.57 -10.32 3.63
CA TYR A 89 -10.44 -9.87 4.45
C TYR A 89 -9.90 -8.57 3.88
N LYS A 90 -9.40 -7.70 4.76
CA LYS A 90 -8.74 -6.46 4.34
C LYS A 90 -7.43 -6.32 5.08
N ILE A 91 -6.36 -6.09 4.35
CA ILE A 91 -5.05 -5.86 4.94
C ILE A 91 -4.56 -4.46 4.53
N ARG A 92 -4.13 -3.68 5.53
CA ARG A 92 -3.55 -2.37 5.33
C ARG A 92 -2.14 -2.39 5.89
N ARG A 93 -1.17 -1.95 5.08
CA ARG A 93 0.24 -1.98 5.45
C ARG A 93 0.93 -0.71 4.95
N ASN A 94 1.82 -0.18 5.77
CA ASN A 94 2.70 0.91 5.34
C ASN A 94 4.15 0.54 5.57
N PRO A 95 5.07 0.99 4.68
CA PRO A 95 6.50 0.85 4.92
C PRO A 95 7.00 1.92 5.88
N GLU A 96 8.24 1.80 6.29
CA GLU A 96 8.93 2.89 6.97
C GLU A 96 9.26 3.98 5.95
N TYR A 97 8.96 5.25 6.31
CA TYR A 97 9.28 6.39 5.46
C TYR A 97 9.36 7.65 6.29
N LEU A 98 9.98 8.69 5.75
CA LEU A 98 10.01 10.00 6.39
C LEU A 98 8.77 10.78 6.00
N ARG A 99 8.09 11.36 6.99
CA ARG A 99 6.94 12.24 6.79
C ARG A 99 7.21 13.60 7.42
N LEU A 100 6.48 14.61 6.94
CA LEU A 100 6.54 15.92 7.55
C LEU A 100 5.90 15.88 8.93
N GLY A 101 6.64 16.31 9.96
CA GLY A 101 6.15 16.37 11.32
C GLY A 101 5.18 17.52 11.52
N LYS A 102 4.36 17.40 12.57
CA LYS A 102 3.40 18.45 12.94
C LYS A 102 4.10 19.66 13.55
N ARG A 103 5.25 19.45 14.20
CA ARG A 103 6.04 20.51 14.81
C ARG A 103 7.19 20.91 13.89
N ARG A 104 7.52 22.20 13.91
CA ARG A 104 8.69 22.72 13.19
C ARG A 104 9.81 23.00 14.18
N TYR A 105 11.04 23.13 13.66
CA TYR A 105 12.14 23.60 14.48
C TYR A 105 11.91 25.06 14.89
N ALA A 106 12.67 25.52 15.90
CA ALA A 106 12.53 26.88 16.44
C ALA A 106 12.72 27.96 15.38
N ASP A 107 13.53 27.69 14.34
CA ASP A 107 13.77 28.62 13.23
C ASP A 107 12.68 28.58 12.16
N GLY A 108 11.63 27.76 12.32
CA GLY A 108 10.54 27.62 11.37
C GLY A 108 10.78 26.59 10.28
N SER A 109 11.95 25.96 10.24
CA SER A 109 12.25 24.97 9.22
C SER A 109 11.47 23.68 9.42
N PRO A 110 11.18 22.91 8.32
CA PRO A 110 10.44 21.66 8.43
C PRO A 110 11.20 20.62 9.25
N ARG A 111 10.46 19.87 10.04
CA ARG A 111 10.98 18.74 10.79
C ARG A 111 10.38 17.45 10.24
N TYR A 112 11.23 16.53 9.81
CA TYR A 112 10.78 15.23 9.31
C TYR A 112 10.82 14.20 10.40
N VAL A 113 9.82 13.34 10.43
CA VAL A 113 9.65 12.28 11.41
C VAL A 113 9.56 10.95 10.69
N LYS A 114 10.16 9.93 11.30
CA LYS A 114 10.14 8.58 10.75
C LYS A 114 8.82 7.90 11.10
N GLU A 115 8.05 7.52 10.07
CA GLU A 115 6.85 6.70 10.24
C GLU A 115 7.28 5.24 10.32
N THR A 116 6.84 4.53 11.38
CA THR A 116 7.21 3.13 11.56
C THR A 116 6.35 2.23 10.67
N PRO A 117 6.90 1.08 10.19
CA PRO A 117 6.11 0.12 9.43
C PRO A 117 5.03 -0.49 10.29
N LYS A 118 3.81 -0.59 9.74
CA LYS A 118 2.65 -1.13 10.44
C LYS A 118 1.87 -2.05 9.51
N VAL A 119 1.15 -2.99 10.09
CA VAL A 119 0.20 -3.83 9.38
C VAL A 119 -1.07 -3.98 10.20
N GLU A 120 -2.22 -3.91 9.54
CA GLU A 120 -3.53 -4.16 10.13
C GLU A 120 -4.27 -5.16 9.25
N LEU A 121 -4.82 -6.20 9.86
CA LEU A 121 -5.67 -7.19 9.18
C LEU A 121 -7.07 -7.10 9.75
N THR A 122 -8.05 -6.83 8.89
CA THR A 122 -9.46 -6.85 9.26
C THR A 122 -10.06 -8.18 8.83
N LEU A 123 -10.63 -8.90 9.80
CA LEU A 123 -11.26 -10.19 9.58
C LEU A 123 -12.72 -10.03 9.14
N PRO A 124 -13.34 -11.11 8.60
CA PRO A 124 -14.74 -11.05 8.15
C PRO A 124 -15.75 -10.63 9.21
N ASP A 125 -15.46 -10.87 10.49
CA ASP A 125 -16.32 -10.49 11.60
C ASP A 125 -16.13 -9.04 12.05
N GLY A 126 -15.21 -8.30 11.42
CA GLY A 126 -14.90 -6.92 11.77
C GLY A 126 -13.76 -6.77 12.77
N SER A 127 -13.24 -7.86 13.32
CA SER A 127 -12.10 -7.81 14.23
C SER A 127 -10.86 -7.31 13.50
N ILE A 128 -10.03 -6.52 14.19
CA ILE A 128 -8.81 -5.97 13.61
C ILE A 128 -7.60 -6.45 14.41
N PHE A 129 -6.66 -7.09 13.71
CA PHE A 129 -5.36 -7.42 14.26
C PHE A 129 -4.32 -6.41 13.79
N LYS A 130 -3.52 -5.88 14.72
CA LYS A 130 -2.45 -4.93 14.44
C LYS A 130 -1.13 -5.57 14.77
N GLY A 131 -0.18 -5.44 13.85
CA GLY A 131 1.16 -5.98 14.05
C GLY A 131 2.22 -5.03 13.57
N LYS A 132 3.46 -5.40 13.86
CA LYS A 132 4.64 -4.74 13.31
C LYS A 132 5.13 -5.53 12.10
N LYS A 133 6.08 -4.95 11.38
CA LYS A 133 6.59 -5.53 10.13
C LYS A 133 6.96 -7.01 10.23
N ARG A 134 7.37 -7.51 11.38
CA ARG A 134 7.84 -8.88 11.56
C ARG A 134 6.81 -9.85 12.15
N GLU A 135 5.59 -9.38 12.32
CA GLU A 135 4.48 -10.18 12.85
C GLU A 135 3.44 -10.49 11.71
#